data_81d35484cfec2bef6117d151c8534164
#
_entry.id   81d35484cfec2bef6117d151c8534164
#
_cell.length_a   1.000
_cell.length_b   1.000
_cell.length_c   1.000
_cell.angle_alpha   90.00
_cell.angle_beta   90.00
_cell.angle_gamma   90.00
#
_symmetry.space_group_name_H-M   'P 1'
#
loop_
_entity.id
_entity.type
_entity.pdbx_description
1 polymer ?
#
loop_
_entity_poly.entity_id
_entity_poly.type
_entity_poly.pdbx_seq_one_letter_code
_entity_poly.pdbx_strand_id
1 'polypeptide(L)'
;MTLIEKVNHDIKEAMKSRDQLRLDTLRMLKSKILTVDARGNLPDTEVIKLFKTYSGNLQEALDQAQTANRPEMVERLKSELAIVQEFLPKVPSPEETKQ
;
A
#
# COMPACT_ATOMS: atom_id res chain seq x y z
N MET A 1 -3.12 -14.60 10.56
CA MET A 1 -3.81 -13.34 10.32
C MET A 1 -3.91 -13.09 8.82
N THR A 2 -5.09 -12.81 8.31
CA THR A 2 -5.25 -12.49 6.90
C THR A 2 -4.76 -11.07 6.63
N LEU A 3 -4.54 -10.76 5.35
CA LEU A 3 -4.12 -9.40 5.00
C LEU A 3 -5.19 -8.36 5.37
N ILE A 4 -6.48 -8.72 5.23
CA ILE A 4 -7.56 -7.82 5.61
C ILE A 4 -7.52 -7.56 7.12
N GLU A 5 -7.31 -8.59 7.91
CA GLU A 5 -7.18 -8.43 9.36
C GLU A 5 -5.98 -7.57 9.71
N LYS A 6 -4.87 -7.73 8.97
CA LYS A 6 -3.68 -6.91 9.19
C LYS A 6 -3.96 -5.44 8.89
N VAL A 7 -4.67 -5.17 7.79
CA VAL A 7 -5.04 -3.79 7.45
C VAL A 7 -5.90 -3.19 8.57
N ASN A 8 -6.89 -3.93 9.04
CA ASN A 8 -7.77 -3.43 10.12
C ASN A 8 -6.99 -3.20 11.41
N HIS A 9 -6.09 -4.12 11.75
CA HIS A 9 -5.26 -3.97 12.93
C HIS A 9 -4.37 -2.74 12.82
N ASP A 10 -3.72 -2.56 11.68
CA ASP A 10 -2.80 -1.44 11.46
C ASP A 10 -3.53 -0.11 11.45
N ILE A 11 -4.79 -0.08 10.98
CA ILE A 11 -5.61 1.13 11.06
C ILE A 11 -5.79 1.55 12.53
N LYS A 12 -6.10 0.58 13.40
CA LYS A 12 -6.26 0.88 14.82
C LYS A 12 -4.96 1.39 15.42
N GLU A 13 -3.85 0.78 15.08
CA GLU A 13 -2.55 1.20 15.59
C GLU A 13 -2.18 2.60 15.10
N ALA A 14 -2.47 2.91 13.84
CA ALA A 14 -2.20 4.25 13.30
C ALA A 14 -3.05 5.30 13.99
N MET A 15 -4.30 4.96 14.35
CA MET A 15 -5.16 5.87 15.10
C MET A 15 -4.59 6.14 16.49
N LYS A 16 -4.09 5.10 17.14
CA LYS A 16 -3.49 5.25 18.48
C LYS A 16 -2.24 6.09 18.46
N SER A 17 -1.40 5.90 17.43
CA SER A 17 -0.14 6.62 17.32
C SER A 17 -0.31 7.99 16.68
N ARG A 18 -1.51 8.30 16.20
CA ARG A 18 -1.84 9.57 15.51
C ARG A 18 -0.99 9.79 14.27
N ASP A 19 -0.67 8.71 13.57
CA ASP A 19 0.08 8.76 12.32
C ASP A 19 -0.91 8.96 11.18
N GLN A 20 -1.19 10.21 10.86
CA GLN A 20 -2.24 10.54 9.91
C GLN A 20 -1.95 10.04 8.49
N LEU A 21 -0.71 10.16 8.05
CA LEU A 21 -0.34 9.69 6.71
C LEU A 21 -0.55 8.18 6.59
N ARG A 22 -0.08 7.45 7.59
CA ARG A 22 -0.23 6.00 7.61
C ARG A 22 -1.71 5.61 7.66
N LEU A 23 -2.47 6.31 8.49
CA LEU A 23 -3.91 6.06 8.63
C LEU A 23 -4.64 6.28 7.30
N ASP A 24 -4.35 7.39 6.63
CA ASP A 24 -4.99 7.71 5.35
C ASP A 24 -4.66 6.66 4.29
N THR A 25 -3.40 6.25 4.25
CA THR A 25 -2.97 5.24 3.28
C THR A 25 -3.66 3.90 3.55
N LEU A 26 -3.72 3.49 4.81
CA LEU A 26 -4.38 2.24 5.18
C LEU A 26 -5.87 2.27 4.88
N ARG A 27 -6.52 3.41 5.12
CA ARG A 27 -7.94 3.58 4.79
C ARG A 27 -8.17 3.48 3.28
N MET A 28 -7.22 4.01 2.50
CA MET A 28 -7.32 3.90 1.04
C MET A 28 -7.22 2.44 0.60
N LEU A 29 -6.30 1.68 1.21
CA LEU A 29 -6.17 0.26 0.90
C LEU A 29 -7.46 -0.50 1.25
N LYS A 30 -8.02 -0.21 2.41
CA LYS A 30 -9.29 -0.84 2.81
C LYS A 30 -10.41 -0.47 1.85
N SER A 31 -10.46 0.78 1.43
CA SER A 31 -11.47 1.24 0.48
C SER A 31 -11.40 0.46 -0.83
N LYS A 32 -10.20 0.17 -1.30
CA LYS A 32 -10.04 -0.59 -2.53
C LYS A 32 -10.57 -2.02 -2.38
N ILE A 33 -10.35 -2.63 -1.23
CA ILE A 33 -10.91 -3.95 -0.94
C ILE A 33 -12.44 -3.90 -0.98
N LEU A 34 -13.03 -2.91 -0.31
CA LEU A 34 -14.48 -2.78 -0.22
C LEU A 34 -15.12 -2.46 -1.58
N THR A 35 -14.37 -1.85 -2.48
CA THR A 35 -14.87 -1.59 -3.83
C THR A 35 -15.06 -2.89 -4.60
N VAL A 36 -14.21 -3.87 -4.36
CA VAL A 36 -14.30 -5.17 -5.03
C VAL A 36 -15.31 -6.08 -4.32
N ASP A 37 -15.28 -6.08 -3.00
CA ASP A 37 -16.21 -6.88 -2.18
C ASP A 37 -16.64 -6.05 -0.99
N ALA A 38 -17.91 -5.61 -1.01
CA ALA A 38 -18.45 -4.74 0.03
C ALA A 38 -18.39 -5.34 1.43
N ARG A 39 -18.30 -6.67 1.51
CA ARG A 39 -18.19 -7.37 2.80
C ARG A 39 -16.76 -7.41 3.33
N GLY A 40 -15.80 -7.06 2.48
CA GLY A 40 -14.39 -7.13 2.86
C GLY A 40 -13.88 -8.56 3.00
N ASN A 41 -14.41 -9.48 2.21
CA ASN A 41 -14.10 -10.91 2.29
C ASN A 41 -13.26 -11.41 1.14
N LEU A 42 -12.25 -10.68 0.75
CA LEU A 42 -11.35 -11.12 -0.33
C LEU A 42 -10.28 -12.04 0.22
N PRO A 43 -9.96 -13.12 -0.52
CA PRO A 43 -8.81 -13.93 -0.15
C PRO A 43 -7.51 -13.14 -0.33
N ASP A 44 -6.47 -13.53 0.40
CA ASP A 44 -5.19 -12.83 0.37
C ASP A 44 -4.63 -12.70 -1.05
N THR A 45 -4.82 -13.72 -1.89
CA THR A 45 -4.33 -13.67 -3.27
C THR A 45 -4.93 -12.51 -4.04
N GLU A 46 -6.22 -12.23 -3.83
CA GLU A 46 -6.89 -11.12 -4.49
C GLU A 46 -6.48 -9.79 -3.89
N VAL A 47 -6.30 -9.74 -2.57
CA VAL A 47 -5.82 -8.54 -1.89
C VAL A 47 -4.43 -8.18 -2.42
N ILE A 48 -3.57 -9.17 -2.57
CA ILE A 48 -2.21 -8.94 -3.09
C ILE A 48 -2.27 -8.34 -4.50
N LYS A 49 -3.15 -8.85 -5.36
CA LYS A 49 -3.29 -8.31 -6.72
C LYS A 49 -3.72 -6.86 -6.70
N LEU A 50 -4.70 -6.52 -5.86
CA LEU A 50 -5.17 -5.15 -5.71
C LEU A 50 -4.03 -4.23 -5.26
N PHE A 51 -3.29 -4.67 -4.26
CA PHE A 51 -2.23 -3.84 -3.70
C PHE A 51 -1.05 -3.69 -4.66
N LYS A 52 -0.74 -4.72 -5.43
CA LYS A 52 0.28 -4.62 -6.48
C LYS A 52 -0.11 -3.58 -7.53
N THR A 53 -1.37 -3.61 -7.97
CA THR A 53 -1.87 -2.63 -8.92
C THR A 53 -1.77 -1.23 -8.35
N TYR A 54 -2.18 -1.07 -7.09
CA TYR A 54 -2.13 0.23 -6.44
C TYR A 54 -0.70 0.71 -6.28
N SER A 55 0.22 -0.18 -5.89
CA SER A 55 1.63 0.20 -5.76
C SER A 55 2.22 0.63 -7.10
N GLY A 56 1.81 -0.02 -8.18
CA GLY A 56 2.22 0.39 -9.52
C GLY A 56 1.74 1.79 -9.86
N ASN A 57 0.49 2.09 -9.50
CA ASN A 57 -0.06 3.43 -9.71
C ASN A 57 0.69 4.48 -8.88
N LEU A 58 1.03 4.14 -7.64
CA LEU A 58 1.82 5.04 -6.81
C LEU A 58 3.20 5.28 -7.39
N GLN A 59 3.82 4.24 -7.93
CA GLN A 59 5.14 4.37 -8.54
C GLN A 59 5.10 5.29 -9.76
N GLU A 60 4.07 5.15 -10.60
CA GLU A 60 3.90 6.04 -11.74
C GLU A 60 3.71 7.48 -11.29
N ALA A 61 2.88 7.68 -10.27
CA ALA A 61 2.66 9.03 -9.73
C ALA A 61 3.96 9.61 -9.16
N LEU A 62 4.75 8.75 -8.50
CA LEU A 62 6.04 9.16 -7.97
C LEU A 62 6.99 9.61 -9.07
N ASP A 63 7.07 8.83 -10.15
CA ASP A 63 7.91 9.17 -11.30
C ASP A 63 7.49 10.51 -11.90
N GLN A 64 6.17 10.72 -12.03
CA GLN A 64 5.65 11.98 -12.56
C GLN A 64 5.97 13.15 -11.64
N ALA A 65 5.85 12.93 -10.33
CA ALA A 65 6.15 13.99 -9.35
C ALA A 65 7.63 14.36 -9.38
N GLN A 66 8.50 13.39 -9.59
CA GLN A 66 9.94 13.63 -9.71
C GLN A 66 10.22 14.44 -10.98
N THR A 67 9.60 14.06 -12.09
CA THR A 67 9.76 14.78 -13.35
C THR A 67 9.23 16.21 -13.25
N ALA A 68 8.12 16.40 -12.53
CA ALA A 68 7.52 17.72 -12.35
C ALA A 68 8.21 18.53 -11.26
N ASN A 69 9.21 17.95 -10.59
CA ASN A 69 9.98 18.61 -9.54
C ASN A 69 9.09 19.06 -8.38
N ARG A 70 8.31 18.12 -7.84
CA ARG A 70 7.42 18.37 -6.70
C ARG A 70 7.89 17.57 -5.48
N PRO A 71 8.87 18.10 -4.73
CA PRO A 71 9.50 17.32 -3.68
C PRO A 71 8.55 16.89 -2.56
N GLU A 72 7.57 17.70 -2.21
CA GLU A 72 6.61 17.33 -1.17
C GLU A 72 5.78 16.13 -1.58
N MET A 73 5.33 16.11 -2.82
CA MET A 73 4.56 14.99 -3.33
C MET A 73 5.42 13.74 -3.46
N VAL A 74 6.68 13.91 -3.86
CA VAL A 74 7.62 12.79 -3.94
C VAL A 74 7.76 12.11 -2.59
N GLU A 75 7.97 12.89 -1.52
CA GLU A 75 8.13 12.33 -0.18
C GLU A 75 6.85 11.62 0.28
N ARG A 76 5.71 12.22 0.03
CA ARG A 76 4.44 11.60 0.41
C ARG A 76 4.22 10.28 -0.31
N LEU A 77 4.45 10.26 -1.62
CA LEU A 77 4.25 9.06 -2.42
C LEU A 77 5.21 7.94 -2.02
N LYS A 78 6.46 8.29 -1.70
CA LYS A 78 7.41 7.31 -1.19
C LYS A 78 6.92 6.67 0.09
N SER A 79 6.39 7.48 1.00
CA SER A 79 5.86 6.98 2.26
C SER A 79 4.66 6.07 2.04
N GLU A 80 3.74 6.48 1.17
CA GLU A 80 2.57 5.67 0.85
C GLU A 80 2.99 4.33 0.22
N LEU A 81 3.93 4.39 -0.69
CA LEU A 81 4.42 3.18 -1.36
C LEU A 81 5.05 2.21 -0.36
N ALA A 82 5.85 2.72 0.57
CA ALA A 82 6.47 1.89 1.59
C ALA A 82 5.41 1.19 2.45
N ILE A 83 4.33 1.90 2.79
CA ILE A 83 3.25 1.32 3.58
C ILE A 83 2.56 0.20 2.82
N VAL A 84 2.26 0.42 1.54
CA VAL A 84 1.62 -0.60 0.71
C VAL A 84 2.49 -1.84 0.62
N GLN A 85 3.80 -1.65 0.47
CA GLN A 85 4.73 -2.77 0.31
C GLN A 85 4.82 -3.63 1.56
N GLU A 86 4.44 -3.11 2.73
CA GLU A 86 4.39 -3.93 3.94
C GLU A 86 3.40 -5.08 3.82
N PHE A 87 2.41 -4.95 2.95
CA PHE A 87 1.37 -5.96 2.75
C PHE A 87 1.64 -6.87 1.57
N LEU A 88 2.70 -6.61 0.82
CA LEU A 88 3.05 -7.44 -0.32
C LEU A 88 4.11 -8.44 0.07
N PRO A 89 4.05 -9.66 -0.50
CA PRO A 89 5.09 -10.65 -0.19
C PRO A 89 6.43 -10.15 -0.71
N LYS A 90 7.46 -10.39 0.07
CA LYS A 90 8.81 -10.06 -0.33
C LYS A 90 9.27 -11.10 -1.33
N VAL A 91 9.51 -10.67 -2.56
CA VAL A 91 10.04 -11.55 -3.55
C VAL A 91 11.52 -11.75 -3.26
N PRO A 92 11.95 -12.98 -3.01
CA PRO A 92 13.39 -13.19 -2.91
C PRO A 92 13.92 -12.87 -4.29
N SER A 93 14.76 -11.95 -4.31
CA SER A 93 15.26 -11.51 -5.54
C SER A 93 16.26 -12.49 -6.05
N PRO A 94 16.16 -12.95 -6.83
CA PRO A 94 17.26 -13.44 -7.47
C PRO A 94 17.47 -12.57 -8.57
N GLU A 95 16.82 -12.21 -8.32
CA GLU A 95 16.89 -11.53 -8.84
C GLU A 95 17.38 -10.90 -8.54
N GLU A 96 17.35 -10.92 -7.97
CA GLU A 96 17.96 -10.46 -7.63
C GLU A 96 18.88 -11.15 -7.62
N THR A 97 19.18 -11.98 -8.04
CA THR A 97 19.85 -12.54 -8.10
C THR A 97 20.34 -12.70 -8.88
N LYS A 98 20.61 -12.77 -9.30
CA LYS A 98 21.16 -12.75 -9.96
C LYS A 98 21.50 -12.31 -10.43
N GLN A 99 21.74 -12.41 -10.23
CA GLN A 99 22.20 -11.85 -10.60
C GLN A 99 22.66 -11.54 -10.76
#